data_032344890c367596fc60dd94f3cf4e90
#
_entry.id   032344890c367596fc60dd94f3cf4e90
#
_cell.length_a   1.000
_cell.length_b   1.000
_cell.length_c   1.000
_cell.angle_alpha   90.00
_cell.angle_beta   90.00
_cell.angle_gamma   90.00
#
_symmetry.space_group_name_H-M   'P 1'
#
loop_
_entity.id
_entity.type
_entity.pdbx_description
1 polymer ?
#
loop_
_entity_poly.entity_id
_entity_poly.type
_entity_poly.pdbx_seq_one_letter_code
_entity_poly.pdbx_strand_id
1 'polypeptide(L)'
;MAYQTTNPYTGETLKTFPDATDAQVAQALERGHTAFQQWRLQPVRERVTFLQKAADLLRARHTEYAKLLTTEMGKLLAEAEAEVELSAAILEYYVKHAEAELAPQPLPCEDPVVSEAQLVHEPLGIILAIEPWNFPYYQIARIMAPQLAAGNVILLKHASNVPQSAAAFEKLMQETGLPAGCFQNLYATRGQIETIINDPRVQGVALTGSEGAGALVAAQAGRALKKSTMELGGADAFIVLDDADLDKAVKWAVFGRHWNGGQVCCSSKRIIVHESIHDEFVRRYTEGVAQLKAGDPMAASTTLAPLSSQQAADDVRRWIDEAVAHGATATVIGAEVPRQGAFVRPVLLTGVKPGNPVYHHEFFGPVSMIFKVKDEDEAIRLANDSPFGLGGSVFTQDIERGKRVAAQISTGMVYINHPTAVKADLPFGGIRRSGYGRELIGLGLKEFVNHKLVGVTDIDGAF
;
A
#
# COMPACT_ATOMS: atom_id res chain seq x y z
N MET A 1 -10.75 -10.50 -17.13
CA MET A 1 -11.94 -9.78 -16.62
C MET A 1 -11.87 -8.40 -17.23
N ALA A 2 -12.95 -7.91 -17.82
CA ALA A 2 -12.97 -6.56 -18.40
C ALA A 2 -12.76 -5.50 -17.30
N TYR A 3 -12.17 -4.38 -17.64
CA TYR A 3 -12.09 -3.23 -16.76
C TYR A 3 -13.48 -2.61 -16.59
N GLN A 4 -13.95 -2.55 -15.35
CA GLN A 4 -15.34 -2.20 -15.09
C GLN A 4 -15.48 -1.50 -13.73
N THR A 5 -16.20 -0.38 -13.71
CA THR A 5 -16.67 0.24 -12.47
C THR A 5 -18.01 -0.38 -12.08
N THR A 6 -18.04 -1.07 -10.97
CA THR A 6 -19.29 -1.53 -10.32
C THR A 6 -19.35 -0.89 -8.94
N ASN A 7 -20.45 -0.19 -8.65
CA ASN A 7 -20.62 0.41 -7.33
C ASN A 7 -20.87 -0.70 -6.28
N PRO A 8 -19.99 -0.89 -5.29
CA PRO A 8 -20.14 -1.99 -4.32
C PRO A 8 -21.34 -1.84 -3.39
N TYR A 9 -21.87 -0.62 -3.22
CA TYR A 9 -23.04 -0.34 -2.40
C TYR A 9 -24.34 -0.73 -3.12
N THR A 10 -24.46 -0.40 -4.42
CA THR A 10 -25.68 -0.67 -5.19
C THR A 10 -25.62 -1.96 -5.99
N GLY A 11 -24.42 -2.48 -6.29
CA GLY A 11 -24.20 -3.59 -7.22
C GLY A 11 -24.32 -3.20 -8.69
N GLU A 12 -24.56 -1.92 -9.00
CA GLU A 12 -24.76 -1.44 -10.36
C GLU A 12 -23.43 -1.27 -11.10
N THR A 13 -23.36 -1.77 -12.34
CA THR A 13 -22.25 -1.49 -13.26
C THR A 13 -22.44 -0.13 -13.92
N LEU A 14 -21.56 0.82 -13.61
CA LEU A 14 -21.66 2.20 -14.06
C LEU A 14 -20.94 2.44 -15.38
N LYS A 15 -19.79 1.77 -15.58
CA LYS A 15 -18.97 1.97 -16.78
C LYS A 15 -18.06 0.78 -17.04
N THR A 16 -17.86 0.45 -18.33
CA THR A 16 -16.90 -0.55 -18.77
C THR A 16 -15.84 0.07 -19.68
N PHE A 17 -14.65 -0.51 -19.67
CA PHE A 17 -13.52 -0.07 -20.47
C PHE A 17 -12.97 -1.27 -21.23
N PRO A 18 -12.65 -1.16 -22.51
CA PRO A 18 -12.05 -2.26 -23.25
C PRO A 18 -10.63 -2.53 -22.74
N ASP A 19 -10.26 -3.80 -22.76
CA ASP A 19 -8.87 -4.20 -22.57
C ASP A 19 -7.99 -3.59 -23.67
N ALA A 20 -6.74 -3.23 -23.33
CA ALA A 20 -5.79 -2.74 -24.30
C ALA A 20 -5.45 -3.82 -25.33
N THR A 21 -5.41 -3.44 -26.60
CA THR A 21 -4.87 -4.29 -27.65
C THR A 21 -3.34 -4.36 -27.57
N ASP A 22 -2.72 -5.40 -28.17
CA ASP A 22 -1.26 -5.50 -28.21
C ASP A 22 -0.61 -4.33 -28.94
N ALA A 23 -1.29 -3.78 -29.96
CA ALA A 23 -0.86 -2.55 -30.64
C ALA A 23 -0.84 -1.35 -29.69
N GLN A 24 -1.83 -1.21 -28.81
CA GLN A 24 -1.87 -0.14 -27.82
C GLN A 24 -0.78 -0.32 -26.76
N VAL A 25 -0.49 -1.56 -26.34
CA VAL A 25 0.64 -1.89 -25.46
C VAL A 25 1.96 -1.45 -26.10
N ALA A 26 2.20 -1.86 -27.35
CA ALA A 26 3.42 -1.49 -28.08
C ALA A 26 3.56 0.04 -28.24
N GLN A 27 2.46 0.73 -28.55
CA GLN A 27 2.44 2.19 -28.65
C GLN A 27 2.71 2.89 -27.29
N ALA A 28 2.18 2.37 -26.20
CA ALA A 28 2.43 2.93 -24.87
C ALA A 28 3.92 2.79 -24.46
N LEU A 29 4.52 1.65 -24.76
CA LEU A 29 5.96 1.39 -24.56
C LEU A 29 6.82 2.36 -25.39
N GLU A 30 6.49 2.56 -26.67
CA GLU A 30 7.21 3.48 -27.54
C GLU A 30 7.09 4.93 -27.06
N ARG A 31 5.88 5.39 -26.72
CA ARG A 31 5.67 6.73 -26.16
C ARG A 31 6.44 6.94 -24.85
N GLY A 32 6.40 5.94 -23.95
CA GLY A 32 7.14 5.99 -22.70
C GLY A 32 8.65 6.07 -22.92
N HIS A 33 9.18 5.27 -23.84
CA HIS A 33 10.61 5.31 -24.18
C HIS A 33 11.03 6.66 -24.76
N THR A 34 10.27 7.17 -25.70
CA THR A 34 10.54 8.51 -26.30
C THR A 34 10.48 9.60 -25.24
N ALA A 35 9.47 9.57 -24.36
CA ALA A 35 9.36 10.52 -23.26
C ALA A 35 10.55 10.42 -22.30
N PHE A 36 10.98 9.21 -21.93
CA PHE A 36 12.11 8.99 -21.06
C PHE A 36 13.39 9.63 -21.58
N GLN A 37 13.68 9.55 -22.89
CA GLN A 37 14.90 10.13 -23.47
C GLN A 37 15.00 11.65 -23.23
N GLN A 38 13.89 12.34 -23.16
CA GLN A 38 13.84 13.79 -22.90
C GLN A 38 13.71 14.08 -21.39
N TRP A 39 12.84 13.32 -20.70
CA TRP A 39 12.54 13.52 -19.28
C TRP A 39 13.75 13.36 -18.39
N ARG A 40 14.59 12.35 -18.63
CA ARG A 40 15.82 12.08 -17.86
C ARG A 40 16.83 13.23 -17.89
N LEU A 41 16.78 14.10 -18.91
CA LEU A 41 17.71 15.22 -19.08
C LEU A 41 17.23 16.49 -18.36
N GLN A 42 15.96 16.54 -17.93
CA GLN A 42 15.44 17.70 -17.22
C GLN A 42 16.00 17.74 -15.79
N PRO A 43 16.34 18.92 -15.24
CA PRO A 43 16.72 19.06 -13.84
C PRO A 43 15.61 18.59 -12.89
N VAL A 44 15.97 18.03 -11.73
CA VAL A 44 15.01 17.56 -10.71
C VAL A 44 14.02 18.67 -10.35
N ARG A 45 14.51 19.90 -10.12
CA ARG A 45 13.67 21.07 -9.78
C ARG A 45 12.58 21.38 -10.80
N GLU A 46 12.80 21.06 -12.07
CA GLU A 46 11.80 21.25 -13.13
C GLU A 46 10.79 20.10 -13.12
N ARG A 47 11.29 18.85 -12.99
CA ARG A 47 10.44 17.67 -12.93
C ARG A 47 9.42 17.71 -11.79
N VAL A 48 9.81 18.17 -10.61
CA VAL A 48 8.93 18.21 -9.44
C VAL A 48 7.85 19.30 -9.52
N THR A 49 7.97 20.29 -10.43
CA THR A 49 6.92 21.31 -10.62
C THR A 49 5.59 20.71 -11.06
N PHE A 50 5.62 19.61 -11.82
CA PHE A 50 4.41 18.89 -12.23
C PHE A 50 3.75 18.17 -11.05
N LEU A 51 4.53 17.69 -10.09
CA LEU A 51 4.02 17.08 -8.85
C LEU A 51 3.32 18.13 -7.99
N GLN A 52 3.87 19.37 -7.88
CA GLN A 52 3.23 20.45 -7.15
C GLN A 52 1.87 20.80 -7.78
N LYS A 53 1.83 20.98 -9.10
CA LYS A 53 0.56 21.26 -9.81
C LYS A 53 -0.46 20.13 -9.61
N ALA A 54 -0.01 18.87 -9.59
CA ALA A 54 -0.89 17.73 -9.33
C ALA A 54 -1.45 17.76 -7.91
N ALA A 55 -0.63 18.07 -6.90
CA ALA A 55 -1.08 18.23 -5.51
C ALA A 55 -2.12 19.36 -5.38
N ASP A 56 -1.86 20.50 -6.03
CA ASP A 56 -2.79 21.64 -6.03
C ASP A 56 -4.14 21.25 -6.67
N LEU A 57 -4.12 20.54 -7.79
CA LEU A 57 -5.34 20.07 -8.49
C LEU A 57 -6.11 19.03 -7.67
N LEU A 58 -5.42 18.11 -6.98
CA LEU A 58 -6.05 17.15 -6.07
C LEU A 58 -6.82 17.86 -4.96
N ARG A 59 -6.23 18.89 -4.34
CA ARG A 59 -6.90 19.68 -3.30
C ARG A 59 -8.02 20.55 -3.86
N ALA A 60 -7.81 21.18 -5.01
CA ALA A 60 -8.83 22.04 -5.64
C ALA A 60 -10.09 21.26 -6.04
N ARG A 61 -9.95 19.98 -6.37
CA ARG A 61 -11.05 19.09 -6.75
C ARG A 61 -11.24 17.94 -5.77
N HIS A 62 -10.88 18.14 -4.52
CA HIS A 62 -10.82 17.15 -3.46
C HIS A 62 -12.08 16.26 -3.38
N THR A 63 -13.25 16.89 -3.29
CA THR A 63 -14.53 16.17 -3.20
C THR A 63 -14.88 15.38 -4.47
N GLU A 64 -14.50 15.86 -5.66
CA GLU A 64 -14.73 15.16 -6.93
C GLU A 64 -13.97 13.84 -6.95
N TYR A 65 -12.68 13.89 -6.64
CA TYR A 65 -11.82 12.70 -6.59
C TYR A 65 -12.25 11.72 -5.47
N ALA A 66 -12.59 12.24 -4.29
CA ALA A 66 -13.06 11.42 -3.18
C ALA A 66 -14.36 10.66 -3.51
N LYS A 67 -15.33 11.33 -4.13
CA LYS A 67 -16.57 10.70 -4.57
C LYS A 67 -16.34 9.56 -5.56
N LEU A 68 -15.36 9.70 -6.45
CA LEU A 68 -15.04 8.67 -7.41
C LEU A 68 -14.48 7.42 -6.71
N LEU A 69 -13.56 7.59 -5.74
CA LEU A 69 -13.05 6.50 -4.92
C LEU A 69 -14.17 5.76 -4.18
N THR A 70 -15.06 6.50 -3.52
CA THR A 70 -16.22 5.93 -2.82
C THR A 70 -17.11 5.14 -3.78
N THR A 71 -17.36 5.66 -4.97
CA THR A 71 -18.19 5.02 -5.99
C THR A 71 -17.59 3.72 -6.51
N GLU A 72 -16.28 3.67 -6.75
CA GLU A 72 -15.65 2.51 -7.39
C GLU A 72 -15.28 1.38 -6.43
N MET A 73 -14.89 1.72 -5.19
CA MET A 73 -14.41 0.68 -4.27
C MET A 73 -15.16 0.63 -2.93
N GLY A 74 -16.12 1.53 -2.71
CA GLY A 74 -17.04 1.46 -1.58
C GLY A 74 -16.56 2.09 -0.28
N LYS A 75 -15.32 2.65 -0.20
CA LYS A 75 -14.86 3.29 1.04
C LYS A 75 -15.72 4.49 1.42
N LEU A 76 -15.73 4.82 2.70
CA LEU A 76 -16.46 5.98 3.21
C LEU A 76 -15.93 7.26 2.56
N LEU A 77 -16.83 8.22 2.29
CA LEU A 77 -16.42 9.49 1.68
C LEU A 77 -15.34 10.20 2.49
N ALA A 78 -15.45 10.23 3.81
CA ALA A 78 -14.43 10.84 4.67
C ALA A 78 -13.06 10.12 4.57
N GLU A 79 -13.04 8.80 4.41
CA GLU A 79 -11.81 8.02 4.17
C GLU A 79 -11.23 8.27 2.78
N ALA A 80 -12.11 8.46 1.78
CA ALA A 80 -11.71 8.84 0.43
C ALA A 80 -11.11 10.25 0.39
N GLU A 81 -11.69 11.19 1.12
CA GLU A 81 -11.17 12.54 1.29
C GLU A 81 -9.78 12.53 1.96
N ALA A 82 -9.59 11.73 2.99
CA ALA A 82 -8.28 11.56 3.63
C ALA A 82 -7.24 10.93 2.67
N GLU A 83 -7.65 10.03 1.78
CA GLU A 83 -6.75 9.45 0.76
C GLU A 83 -6.32 10.48 -0.28
N VAL A 84 -7.22 11.34 -0.75
CA VAL A 84 -6.88 12.43 -1.68
C VAL A 84 -5.85 13.37 -1.06
N GLU A 85 -6.06 13.76 0.20
CA GLU A 85 -5.11 14.63 0.93
C GLU A 85 -3.75 13.94 1.15
N LEU A 86 -3.73 12.66 1.53
CA LEU A 86 -2.49 11.89 1.66
C LEU A 86 -1.75 11.82 0.33
N SER A 87 -2.46 11.62 -0.77
CA SER A 87 -1.88 11.59 -2.12
C SER A 87 -1.22 12.93 -2.47
N ALA A 88 -1.89 14.05 -2.20
CA ALA A 88 -1.34 15.38 -2.39
C ALA A 88 -0.10 15.62 -1.50
N ALA A 89 -0.14 15.22 -0.23
CA ALA A 89 0.98 15.35 0.69
C ALA A 89 2.22 14.55 0.25
N ILE A 90 2.03 13.35 -0.34
CA ILE A 90 3.12 12.56 -0.90
C ILE A 90 3.77 13.28 -2.10
N LEU A 91 2.98 13.85 -3.00
CA LEU A 91 3.51 14.63 -4.12
C LEU A 91 4.37 15.79 -3.61
N GLU A 92 3.87 16.56 -2.63
CA GLU A 92 4.60 17.69 -2.04
C GLU A 92 5.86 17.28 -1.28
N TYR A 93 5.86 16.10 -0.64
CA TYR A 93 7.08 15.59 -0.03
C TYR A 93 8.23 15.53 -1.05
N TYR A 94 7.99 14.97 -2.22
CA TYR A 94 9.02 14.88 -3.26
C TYR A 94 9.33 16.21 -3.92
N VAL A 95 8.39 17.14 -4.03
CA VAL A 95 8.67 18.53 -4.44
C VAL A 95 9.73 19.14 -3.54
N LYS A 96 9.61 18.92 -2.23
CA LYS A 96 10.49 19.53 -1.23
C LYS A 96 11.83 18.83 -1.09
N HIS A 97 11.88 17.51 -1.26
CA HIS A 97 13.04 16.70 -0.84
C HIS A 97 13.81 16.04 -1.98
N ALA A 98 13.22 15.84 -3.15
CA ALA A 98 13.82 15.01 -4.21
C ALA A 98 15.16 15.56 -4.72
N GLU A 99 15.34 16.87 -4.85
CA GLU A 99 16.59 17.46 -5.34
C GLU A 99 17.75 17.16 -4.40
N ALA A 100 17.56 17.33 -3.10
CA ALA A 100 18.58 17.04 -2.09
C ALA A 100 18.90 15.53 -2.00
N GLU A 101 17.84 14.68 -2.07
CA GLU A 101 17.98 13.22 -1.98
C GLU A 101 18.69 12.60 -3.19
N LEU A 102 18.58 13.22 -4.37
CA LEU A 102 19.22 12.76 -5.63
C LEU A 102 20.54 13.46 -5.91
N ALA A 103 20.96 14.41 -5.09
CA ALA A 103 22.21 15.11 -5.28
C ALA A 103 23.39 14.12 -5.30
N PRO A 104 24.42 14.36 -6.15
CA PRO A 104 25.63 13.57 -6.13
C PRO A 104 26.26 13.55 -4.74
N GLN A 105 26.70 12.39 -4.29
CA GLN A 105 27.32 12.18 -2.97
C GLN A 105 28.82 11.98 -3.15
N PRO A 106 29.68 12.89 -2.64
CA PRO A 106 31.12 12.66 -2.61
C PRO A 106 31.44 11.40 -1.82
N LEU A 107 32.31 10.56 -2.37
CA LEU A 107 32.80 9.35 -1.71
C LEU A 107 34.24 9.58 -1.27
N PRO A 108 34.57 9.33 0.00
CA PRO A 108 35.97 9.33 0.43
C PRO A 108 36.71 8.17 -0.27
N CYS A 109 37.85 8.47 -0.83
CA CYS A 109 38.73 7.47 -1.40
C CYS A 109 40.14 7.65 -0.81
N GLU A 110 40.72 6.57 -0.29
CA GLU A 110 42.06 6.57 0.31
C GLU A 110 43.15 6.27 -0.72
N ASP A 111 42.79 5.77 -1.90
CA ASP A 111 43.69 5.47 -2.97
C ASP A 111 44.17 6.78 -3.64
N PRO A 112 45.49 7.09 -3.61
CA PRO A 112 46.01 8.34 -4.18
C PRO A 112 45.84 8.45 -5.70
N VAL A 113 45.59 7.35 -6.40
CA VAL A 113 45.35 7.33 -7.85
C VAL A 113 43.95 7.91 -8.16
N VAL A 114 43.00 7.84 -7.23
CA VAL A 114 41.67 8.38 -7.39
C VAL A 114 41.58 9.76 -6.74
N SER A 115 41.60 10.80 -7.56
CA SER A 115 41.57 12.19 -7.08
C SER A 115 40.19 12.67 -6.66
N GLU A 116 39.13 12.11 -7.24
CA GLU A 116 37.74 12.42 -6.94
C GLU A 116 36.87 11.18 -7.18
N ALA A 117 35.92 10.94 -6.28
CA ALA A 117 34.89 9.91 -6.47
C ALA A 117 33.52 10.42 -5.98
N GLN A 118 32.47 10.11 -6.72
CA GLN A 118 31.11 10.46 -6.32
C GLN A 118 30.11 9.39 -6.75
N LEU A 119 29.07 9.23 -5.93
CA LEU A 119 27.90 8.41 -6.23
C LEU A 119 26.82 9.29 -6.83
N VAL A 120 26.42 9.01 -8.07
CA VAL A 120 25.33 9.71 -8.75
C VAL A 120 24.13 8.80 -8.92
N HIS A 121 22.92 9.39 -8.95
CA HIS A 121 21.65 8.67 -9.06
C HIS A 121 21.05 8.93 -10.45
N GLU A 122 21.00 7.91 -11.29
CA GLU A 122 20.47 8.02 -12.66
C GLU A 122 19.16 7.23 -12.80
N PRO A 123 18.13 7.76 -13.50
CA PRO A 123 16.90 7.01 -13.77
C PRO A 123 17.16 5.82 -14.69
N LEU A 124 16.40 4.74 -14.50
CA LEU A 124 16.54 3.51 -15.26
C LEU A 124 15.78 3.52 -16.59
N GLY A 125 14.52 4.02 -16.60
CA GLY A 125 13.67 3.96 -17.80
C GLY A 125 12.19 3.95 -17.51
N ILE A 126 11.44 3.09 -18.23
CA ILE A 126 10.03 2.83 -17.95
C ILE A 126 9.92 1.93 -16.71
N ILE A 127 9.15 2.35 -15.74
CA ILE A 127 8.76 1.54 -14.59
C ILE A 127 7.31 1.10 -14.78
N LEU A 128 7.09 -0.21 -14.82
CA LEU A 128 5.74 -0.78 -14.79
C LEU A 128 5.23 -0.76 -13.35
N ALA A 129 4.17 0.00 -13.10
CA ALA A 129 3.47 0.04 -11.83
C ALA A 129 2.18 -0.77 -11.90
N ILE A 130 2.03 -1.77 -11.03
CA ILE A 130 0.85 -2.63 -10.93
C ILE A 130 0.22 -2.38 -9.57
N GLU A 131 -0.94 -1.69 -9.56
CA GLU A 131 -1.50 -1.16 -8.33
C GLU A 131 -2.90 -1.73 -8.03
N PRO A 132 -3.23 -1.94 -6.74
CA PRO A 132 -4.49 -2.52 -6.30
C PRO A 132 -5.58 -1.47 -6.13
N TRP A 133 -6.77 -1.93 -5.79
CA TRP A 133 -8.00 -1.15 -5.72
C TRP A 133 -8.29 -0.52 -4.35
N ASN A 134 -7.59 -0.89 -3.28
CA ASN A 134 -8.01 -0.51 -1.91
C ASN A 134 -7.69 0.94 -1.54
N PHE A 135 -6.66 1.54 -2.14
CA PHE A 135 -6.33 2.97 -2.05
C PHE A 135 -5.87 3.48 -3.43
N PRO A 136 -6.80 3.68 -4.37
CA PRO A 136 -6.46 3.87 -5.78
C PRO A 136 -5.51 5.04 -6.06
N TYR A 137 -5.70 6.20 -5.43
CA TYR A 137 -4.85 7.37 -5.68
C TYR A 137 -3.56 7.33 -4.85
N TYR A 138 -3.65 6.90 -3.59
CA TYR A 138 -2.47 6.76 -2.75
C TYR A 138 -1.44 5.80 -3.37
N GLN A 139 -1.88 4.66 -3.89
CA GLN A 139 -1.01 3.67 -4.51
C GLN A 139 -0.31 4.24 -5.76
N ILE A 140 -1.03 4.99 -6.60
CA ILE A 140 -0.41 5.68 -7.75
C ILE A 140 0.59 6.73 -7.28
N ALA A 141 0.20 7.61 -6.36
CA ALA A 141 1.05 8.71 -5.90
C ALA A 141 2.35 8.20 -5.28
N ARG A 142 2.27 7.12 -4.51
CA ARG A 142 3.38 6.50 -3.79
C ARG A 142 4.51 6.00 -4.69
N ILE A 143 4.17 5.41 -5.84
CA ILE A 143 5.16 4.95 -6.82
C ILE A 143 5.49 6.02 -7.87
N MET A 144 4.48 6.76 -8.35
CA MET A 144 4.66 7.70 -9.43
C MET A 144 5.51 8.91 -9.03
N ALA A 145 5.22 9.51 -7.86
CA ALA A 145 5.88 10.76 -7.47
C ALA A 145 7.41 10.62 -7.35
N PRO A 146 7.95 9.64 -6.59
CA PRO A 146 9.40 9.45 -6.51
C PRO A 146 10.01 9.12 -7.86
N GLN A 147 9.36 8.30 -8.68
CA GLN A 147 9.97 7.84 -9.91
C GLN A 147 9.97 8.91 -11.00
N LEU A 148 8.93 9.73 -11.10
CA LEU A 148 8.96 10.92 -11.96
C LEU A 148 10.02 11.93 -11.49
N ALA A 149 10.13 12.18 -10.18
CA ALA A 149 11.17 13.05 -9.62
C ALA A 149 12.58 12.51 -9.90
N ALA A 150 12.79 11.19 -9.84
CA ALA A 150 14.06 10.55 -10.19
C ALA A 150 14.40 10.65 -11.69
N GLY A 151 13.39 10.87 -12.56
CA GLY A 151 13.56 10.96 -14.02
C GLY A 151 13.13 9.70 -14.76
N ASN A 152 12.54 8.72 -14.08
CA ASN A 152 11.86 7.59 -14.70
C ASN A 152 10.50 8.02 -15.28
N VAL A 153 9.90 7.16 -16.09
CA VAL A 153 8.54 7.31 -16.59
C VAL A 153 7.70 6.11 -16.18
N ILE A 154 6.39 6.33 -16.00
CA ILE A 154 5.49 5.32 -15.41
C ILE A 154 4.52 4.78 -16.45
N LEU A 155 4.46 3.47 -16.57
CA LEU A 155 3.38 2.75 -17.21
C LEU A 155 2.54 2.08 -16.12
N LEU A 156 1.34 2.63 -15.87
CA LEU A 156 0.42 2.14 -14.85
C LEU A 156 -0.50 1.05 -15.38
N LYS A 157 -0.55 -0.08 -14.69
CA LYS A 157 -1.63 -1.06 -14.79
C LYS A 157 -2.38 -1.11 -13.47
N HIS A 158 -3.48 -0.39 -13.37
CA HIS A 158 -4.31 -0.39 -12.17
C HIS A 158 -5.23 -1.62 -12.09
N ALA A 159 -5.82 -1.85 -10.90
CA ALA A 159 -6.83 -2.89 -10.72
C ALA A 159 -8.05 -2.68 -11.62
N SER A 160 -8.63 -3.78 -12.11
CA SER A 160 -9.70 -3.74 -13.13
C SER A 160 -11.05 -3.25 -12.60
N ASN A 161 -11.21 -3.14 -11.28
CA ASN A 161 -12.43 -2.65 -10.63
C ASN A 161 -12.41 -1.15 -10.27
N VAL A 162 -11.29 -0.45 -10.52
CA VAL A 162 -11.16 1.01 -10.30
C VAL A 162 -10.64 1.76 -11.54
N PRO A 163 -11.17 1.46 -12.75
CA PRO A 163 -10.64 2.01 -13.98
C PRO A 163 -10.89 3.51 -14.13
N GLN A 164 -11.96 4.04 -13.58
CA GLN A 164 -12.24 5.48 -13.63
C GLN A 164 -11.28 6.27 -12.74
N SER A 165 -10.92 5.75 -11.57
CA SER A 165 -9.91 6.37 -10.71
C SER A 165 -8.55 6.45 -11.42
N ALA A 166 -8.14 5.37 -12.10
CA ALA A 166 -6.91 5.36 -12.89
C ALA A 166 -6.94 6.37 -14.03
N ALA A 167 -8.05 6.45 -14.78
CA ALA A 167 -8.23 7.42 -15.86
C ALA A 167 -8.28 8.88 -15.34
N ALA A 168 -8.92 9.09 -14.19
CA ALA A 168 -9.00 10.42 -13.58
C ALA A 168 -7.61 10.91 -13.13
N PHE A 169 -6.79 10.01 -12.58
CA PHE A 169 -5.42 10.35 -12.18
C PHE A 169 -4.52 10.62 -13.41
N GLU A 170 -4.65 9.85 -14.49
CA GLU A 170 -3.94 10.13 -15.73
C GLU A 170 -4.33 11.51 -16.30
N LYS A 171 -5.63 11.83 -16.33
CA LYS A 171 -6.13 13.12 -16.76
C LYS A 171 -5.59 14.26 -15.88
N LEU A 172 -5.56 14.06 -14.55
CA LEU A 172 -4.96 15.01 -13.62
C LEU A 172 -3.51 15.32 -14.01
N MET A 173 -2.69 14.30 -14.28
CA MET A 173 -1.30 14.49 -14.65
C MET A 173 -1.15 15.21 -16.01
N GLN A 174 -2.02 14.91 -16.98
CA GLN A 174 -2.05 15.65 -18.26
C GLN A 174 -2.39 17.13 -18.05
N GLU A 175 -3.32 17.45 -17.16
CA GLU A 175 -3.71 18.85 -16.85
C GLU A 175 -2.58 19.66 -16.19
N THR A 176 -1.61 19.00 -15.55
CA THR A 176 -0.40 19.68 -15.04
C THR A 176 0.51 20.17 -16.17
N GLY A 177 0.32 19.69 -17.40
CA GLY A 177 1.20 19.89 -18.53
C GLY A 177 2.39 18.90 -18.56
N LEU A 178 2.34 17.80 -17.79
CA LEU A 178 3.36 16.75 -17.83
C LEU A 178 3.52 16.23 -19.27
N PRO A 179 4.77 16.12 -19.79
CA PRO A 179 4.98 15.62 -21.16
C PRO A 179 4.33 14.26 -21.40
N ALA A 180 3.68 14.15 -22.56
CA ALA A 180 3.00 12.91 -22.94
C ALA A 180 3.96 11.70 -22.93
N GLY A 181 3.54 10.60 -22.32
CA GLY A 181 4.36 9.39 -22.14
C GLY A 181 5.10 9.32 -20.81
N CYS A 182 5.25 10.41 -20.03
CA CYS A 182 5.87 10.33 -18.72
C CYS A 182 5.02 9.58 -17.70
N PHE A 183 3.69 9.69 -17.79
CA PHE A 183 2.74 8.90 -17.02
C PHE A 183 1.62 8.42 -17.94
N GLN A 184 1.36 7.12 -17.97
CA GLN A 184 0.35 6.52 -18.84
C GLN A 184 -0.42 5.45 -18.07
N ASN A 185 -1.76 5.50 -18.12
CA ASN A 185 -2.60 4.41 -17.65
C ASN A 185 -2.91 3.46 -18.81
N LEU A 186 -2.70 2.16 -18.58
CA LEU A 186 -2.92 1.13 -19.58
C LEU A 186 -3.86 0.04 -19.03
N TYR A 187 -4.98 -0.18 -19.70
CA TYR A 187 -5.91 -1.26 -19.36
C TYR A 187 -5.40 -2.63 -19.85
N ALA A 188 -4.17 -2.97 -19.46
CA ALA A 188 -3.52 -4.21 -19.85
C ALA A 188 -4.15 -5.43 -19.17
N THR A 189 -4.30 -6.51 -19.91
CA THR A 189 -4.70 -7.82 -19.39
C THR A 189 -3.57 -8.47 -18.57
N ARG A 190 -3.91 -9.47 -17.75
CA ARG A 190 -2.90 -10.25 -17.01
C ARG A 190 -1.92 -10.97 -17.96
N GLY A 191 -2.39 -11.41 -19.12
CA GLY A 191 -1.55 -12.08 -20.12
C GLY A 191 -0.51 -11.16 -20.75
N GLN A 192 -0.79 -9.86 -20.85
CA GLN A 192 0.14 -8.88 -21.43
C GLN A 192 1.25 -8.44 -20.47
N ILE A 193 1.10 -8.69 -19.15
CA ILE A 193 2.08 -8.25 -18.14
C ILE A 193 3.47 -8.86 -18.41
N GLU A 194 3.53 -10.15 -18.70
CA GLU A 194 4.80 -10.81 -19.01
C GLU A 194 5.48 -10.24 -20.27
N THR A 195 4.69 -9.95 -21.30
CA THR A 195 5.19 -9.29 -22.52
C THR A 195 5.76 -7.90 -22.20
N ILE A 196 5.06 -7.10 -21.38
CA ILE A 196 5.51 -5.78 -20.96
C ILE A 196 6.81 -5.89 -20.13
N ILE A 197 6.87 -6.83 -19.18
CA ILE A 197 8.06 -7.04 -18.35
C ILE A 197 9.27 -7.45 -19.20
N ASN A 198 9.07 -8.28 -20.22
CA ASN A 198 10.15 -8.73 -21.09
C ASN A 198 10.63 -7.67 -22.10
N ASP A 199 9.87 -6.60 -22.31
CA ASP A 199 10.28 -5.53 -23.23
C ASP A 199 11.54 -4.82 -22.71
N PRO A 200 12.59 -4.65 -23.54
CA PRO A 200 13.87 -4.04 -23.12
C PRO A 200 13.75 -2.59 -22.69
N ARG A 201 12.68 -1.87 -23.03
CA ARG A 201 12.42 -0.48 -22.63
C ARG A 201 11.89 -0.37 -21.20
N VAL A 202 11.28 -1.43 -20.67
CA VAL A 202 10.85 -1.52 -19.26
C VAL A 202 12.06 -1.92 -18.42
N GLN A 203 12.39 -1.13 -17.41
CA GLN A 203 13.60 -1.32 -16.61
C GLN A 203 13.33 -1.66 -15.14
N GLY A 204 12.08 -1.56 -14.71
CA GLY A 204 11.69 -1.92 -13.35
C GLY A 204 10.21 -2.24 -13.26
N VAL A 205 9.85 -2.95 -12.19
CA VAL A 205 8.47 -3.37 -11.89
C VAL A 205 8.17 -3.12 -10.43
N ALA A 206 7.19 -2.26 -10.15
CA ALA A 206 6.61 -2.12 -8.81
C ALA A 206 5.24 -2.79 -8.77
N LEU A 207 5.00 -3.60 -7.76
CA LEU A 207 3.69 -4.22 -7.57
C LEU A 207 3.23 -4.05 -6.12
N THR A 208 2.05 -3.51 -5.97
CA THR A 208 1.26 -3.63 -4.74
C THR A 208 0.08 -4.56 -4.98
N GLY A 209 -0.13 -5.57 -4.14
CA GLY A 209 -1.23 -6.50 -4.35
C GLY A 209 -1.18 -7.75 -3.50
N SER A 210 -1.83 -8.82 -3.99
CA SER A 210 -1.84 -10.10 -3.29
C SER A 210 -0.51 -10.83 -3.41
N GLU A 211 -0.19 -11.64 -2.40
CA GLU A 211 0.99 -12.49 -2.36
C GLU A 211 1.18 -13.33 -3.63
N GLY A 212 0.10 -13.95 -4.14
CA GLY A 212 0.17 -14.77 -5.35
C GLY A 212 0.51 -13.96 -6.60
N ALA A 213 -0.04 -12.73 -6.73
CA ALA A 213 0.31 -11.83 -7.83
C ALA A 213 1.76 -11.35 -7.72
N GLY A 214 2.19 -11.00 -6.50
CA GLY A 214 3.57 -10.59 -6.23
C GLY A 214 4.58 -11.67 -6.58
N ALA A 215 4.36 -12.90 -6.13
CA ALA A 215 5.25 -14.02 -6.44
C ALA A 215 5.37 -14.28 -7.95
N LEU A 216 4.25 -14.20 -8.68
CA LEU A 216 4.26 -14.37 -10.13
C LEU A 216 5.04 -13.26 -10.84
N VAL A 217 4.75 -12.00 -10.52
CA VAL A 217 5.39 -10.83 -11.16
C VAL A 217 6.86 -10.74 -10.78
N ALA A 218 7.21 -11.02 -9.53
CA ALA A 218 8.61 -11.08 -9.10
C ALA A 218 9.42 -12.15 -9.86
N ALA A 219 8.83 -13.32 -10.08
CA ALA A 219 9.46 -14.37 -10.88
C ALA A 219 9.65 -13.95 -12.35
N GLN A 220 8.67 -13.25 -12.95
CA GLN A 220 8.79 -12.70 -14.31
C GLN A 220 9.87 -11.62 -14.39
N ALA A 221 9.90 -10.67 -13.44
CA ALA A 221 10.91 -9.64 -13.37
C ALA A 221 12.33 -10.22 -13.18
N GLY A 222 12.48 -11.23 -12.30
CA GLY A 222 13.75 -11.90 -12.06
C GLY A 222 14.27 -12.67 -13.31
N ARG A 223 13.41 -13.35 -14.04
CA ARG A 223 13.79 -13.97 -15.32
C ARG A 223 14.26 -12.96 -16.36
N ALA A 224 13.67 -11.75 -16.35
CA ALA A 224 14.04 -10.66 -17.24
C ALA A 224 15.22 -9.82 -16.71
N LEU A 225 15.80 -10.17 -15.55
CA LEU A 225 16.87 -9.42 -14.83
C LEU A 225 16.48 -7.96 -14.55
N LYS A 226 15.22 -7.70 -14.22
CA LYS A 226 14.72 -6.36 -13.92
C LYS A 226 14.52 -6.18 -12.42
N LYS A 227 14.89 -5.00 -11.94
CA LYS A 227 14.64 -4.61 -10.54
C LYS A 227 13.15 -4.61 -10.26
N SER A 228 12.76 -5.08 -9.08
CA SER A 228 11.37 -5.06 -8.67
C SER A 228 11.21 -4.70 -7.19
N THR A 229 10.07 -4.09 -6.86
CA THR A 229 9.59 -3.88 -5.49
C THR A 229 8.22 -4.53 -5.34
N MET A 230 8.00 -5.18 -4.20
CA MET A 230 6.77 -5.91 -3.91
C MET A 230 6.21 -5.44 -2.57
N GLU A 231 5.04 -4.82 -2.62
CA GLU A 231 4.25 -4.46 -1.45
C GLU A 231 3.01 -5.36 -1.41
N LEU A 232 2.99 -6.33 -0.49
CA LEU A 232 2.02 -7.42 -0.51
C LEU A 232 1.13 -7.38 0.73
N GLY A 233 0.43 -8.50 0.99
CA GLY A 233 -0.45 -8.65 2.13
C GLY A 233 0.26 -8.52 3.48
N GLY A 234 -0.53 -8.39 4.55
CA GLY A 234 -0.04 -8.34 5.91
C GLY A 234 -1.07 -8.87 6.91
N ALA A 235 -0.61 -9.27 8.06
CA ALA A 235 -1.44 -9.68 9.19
C ALA A 235 -0.87 -9.04 10.47
N ASP A 236 -0.89 -7.71 10.51
CA ASP A 236 -0.25 -6.93 11.56
C ASP A 236 -0.73 -7.33 12.95
N ALA A 237 0.23 -7.54 13.84
CA ALA A 237 -0.02 -7.74 15.24
C ALA A 237 -0.30 -6.41 15.94
N PHE A 238 -1.36 -6.38 16.77
CA PHE A 238 -1.73 -5.28 17.63
C PHE A 238 -1.61 -5.75 19.06
N ILE A 239 -0.47 -5.51 19.70
CA ILE A 239 -0.15 -5.98 21.04
C ILE A 239 -0.66 -4.98 22.08
N VAL A 240 -1.38 -5.47 23.08
CA VAL A 240 -1.85 -4.67 24.22
C VAL A 240 -1.27 -5.27 25.50
N LEU A 241 -0.29 -4.57 26.07
CA LEU A 241 0.38 -4.99 27.30
C LEU A 241 -0.47 -4.64 28.53
N ASP A 242 -0.15 -5.24 29.65
CA ASP A 242 -0.88 -5.15 30.92
C ASP A 242 -1.03 -3.72 31.48
N ASP A 243 -0.08 -2.83 31.17
CA ASP A 243 -0.07 -1.43 31.57
C ASP A 243 -0.68 -0.46 30.55
N ALA A 244 -1.24 -0.96 29.44
CA ALA A 244 -1.77 -0.11 28.39
C ALA A 244 -2.96 0.78 28.87
N ASP A 245 -3.06 1.99 28.33
CA ASP A 245 -4.29 2.80 28.44
C ASP A 245 -5.41 2.10 27.65
N LEU A 246 -6.25 1.38 28.38
CA LEU A 246 -7.24 0.47 27.77
C LEU A 246 -8.26 1.21 26.91
N ASP A 247 -8.71 2.40 27.28
CA ASP A 247 -9.68 3.17 26.51
C ASP A 247 -9.11 3.59 25.17
N LYS A 248 -7.86 4.05 25.15
CA LYS A 248 -7.17 4.43 23.92
C LYS A 248 -6.81 3.22 23.09
N ALA A 249 -6.34 2.13 23.69
CA ALA A 249 -6.01 0.90 22.98
C ALA A 249 -7.25 0.31 22.28
N VAL A 250 -8.40 0.27 22.95
CA VAL A 250 -9.67 -0.17 22.35
C VAL A 250 -10.09 0.73 21.18
N LYS A 251 -10.08 2.06 21.39
CA LYS A 251 -10.41 3.00 20.32
C LYS A 251 -9.55 2.78 19.08
N TRP A 252 -8.23 2.63 19.27
CA TRP A 252 -7.30 2.39 18.17
C TRP A 252 -7.43 1.00 17.57
N ALA A 253 -7.78 -0.03 18.34
CA ALA A 253 -8.03 -1.36 17.81
C ALA A 253 -9.27 -1.37 16.89
N VAL A 254 -10.37 -0.72 17.31
CA VAL A 254 -11.58 -0.58 16.49
C VAL A 254 -11.26 0.15 15.18
N PHE A 255 -10.58 1.29 15.24
CA PHE A 255 -10.19 2.03 14.06
C PHE A 255 -9.21 1.23 13.19
N GLY A 256 -8.09 0.75 13.75
CA GLY A 256 -7.03 0.06 13.01
C GLY A 256 -7.49 -1.25 12.35
N ARG A 257 -8.61 -1.82 12.82
CA ARG A 257 -9.19 -3.00 12.18
C ARG A 257 -10.26 -2.70 11.14
N HIS A 258 -11.08 -1.63 11.31
CA HIS A 258 -12.29 -1.45 10.53
C HIS A 258 -12.25 -0.31 9.51
N TRP A 259 -11.23 0.57 9.52
CA TRP A 259 -11.09 1.59 8.48
C TRP A 259 -10.98 0.94 7.10
N ASN A 260 -11.54 1.59 6.10
CA ASN A 260 -11.72 1.06 4.74
C ASN A 260 -12.41 -0.32 4.71
N GLY A 261 -13.35 -0.58 5.65
CA GLY A 261 -13.99 -1.89 5.79
C GLY A 261 -13.04 -3.02 6.16
N GLY A 262 -11.86 -2.73 6.70
CA GLY A 262 -10.80 -3.70 7.00
C GLY A 262 -9.97 -4.11 5.78
N GLN A 263 -10.13 -3.45 4.64
CA GLN A 263 -9.45 -3.76 3.37
C GLN A 263 -8.11 -3.02 3.26
N VAL A 264 -7.25 -3.23 4.25
CA VAL A 264 -5.97 -2.56 4.41
C VAL A 264 -4.87 -3.60 4.69
N CYS A 265 -3.78 -3.55 3.93
CA CYS A 265 -2.66 -4.49 4.09
C CYS A 265 -2.07 -4.43 5.51
N CYS A 266 -1.87 -3.24 6.07
CA CYS A 266 -1.32 -3.00 7.41
C CYS A 266 -2.39 -2.83 8.51
N SER A 267 -3.63 -3.32 8.32
CA SER A 267 -4.64 -3.23 9.39
C SER A 267 -4.35 -4.23 10.52
N SER A 268 -4.84 -3.90 11.72
CA SER A 268 -4.66 -4.67 12.96
C SER A 268 -5.48 -5.97 12.95
N LYS A 269 -5.04 -6.96 12.18
CA LYS A 269 -5.78 -8.21 11.94
C LYS A 269 -5.67 -9.21 13.08
N ARG A 270 -4.56 -9.14 13.84
CA ARG A 270 -4.22 -10.05 14.95
C ARG A 270 -4.06 -9.22 16.22
N ILE A 271 -5.10 -9.19 17.07
CA ILE A 271 -5.11 -8.43 18.32
C ILE A 271 -4.64 -9.37 19.42
N ILE A 272 -3.51 -9.05 20.07
CA ILE A 272 -2.82 -9.86 21.05
C ILE A 272 -2.87 -9.14 22.38
N VAL A 273 -3.60 -9.68 23.35
CA VAL A 273 -3.92 -8.99 24.60
C VAL A 273 -3.40 -9.76 25.81
N HIS A 274 -2.71 -9.08 26.71
CA HIS A 274 -2.25 -9.64 27.97
C HIS A 274 -3.43 -10.14 28.81
N GLU A 275 -3.27 -11.32 29.44
CA GLU A 275 -4.37 -12.04 30.11
C GLU A 275 -5.06 -11.24 31.21
N SER A 276 -4.31 -10.40 31.94
CA SER A 276 -4.85 -9.59 33.05
C SER A 276 -5.90 -8.56 32.64
N ILE A 277 -5.88 -8.13 31.36
CA ILE A 277 -6.80 -7.13 30.81
C ILE A 277 -7.66 -7.66 29.65
N HIS A 278 -7.43 -8.91 29.24
CA HIS A 278 -8.04 -9.48 28.05
C HIS A 278 -9.57 -9.42 28.05
N ASP A 279 -10.20 -9.89 29.11
CA ASP A 279 -11.67 -10.04 29.12
C ASP A 279 -12.37 -8.66 29.11
N GLU A 280 -11.79 -7.68 29.79
CA GLU A 280 -12.26 -6.30 29.78
C GLU A 280 -11.98 -5.63 28.42
N PHE A 281 -10.82 -5.90 27.80
CA PHE A 281 -10.53 -5.43 26.45
C PHE A 281 -11.55 -5.98 25.46
N VAL A 282 -11.81 -7.29 25.45
CA VAL A 282 -12.77 -7.94 24.53
C VAL A 282 -14.18 -7.34 24.71
N ARG A 283 -14.60 -7.14 25.96
CA ARG A 283 -15.91 -6.52 26.24
C ARG A 283 -15.99 -5.11 25.62
N ARG A 284 -15.05 -4.22 25.93
CA ARG A 284 -15.02 -2.83 25.39
C ARG A 284 -14.83 -2.80 23.87
N TYR A 285 -13.98 -3.66 23.34
CA TYR A 285 -13.76 -3.78 21.90
C TYR A 285 -15.06 -4.15 21.17
N THR A 286 -15.77 -5.15 21.69
CA THR A 286 -17.07 -5.59 21.14
C THR A 286 -18.10 -4.46 21.18
N GLU A 287 -18.18 -3.73 22.30
CA GLU A 287 -19.05 -2.55 22.44
C GLU A 287 -18.67 -1.45 21.43
N GLY A 288 -17.39 -1.17 21.24
CA GLY A 288 -16.91 -0.19 20.27
C GLY A 288 -17.23 -0.57 18.83
N VAL A 289 -16.99 -1.83 18.45
CA VAL A 289 -17.32 -2.35 17.12
C VAL A 289 -18.82 -2.36 16.87
N ALA A 290 -19.65 -2.62 17.90
CA ALA A 290 -21.11 -2.59 17.79
C ALA A 290 -21.69 -1.20 17.45
N GLN A 291 -20.92 -0.12 17.63
CA GLN A 291 -21.32 1.23 17.25
C GLN A 291 -21.15 1.52 15.76
N LEU A 292 -20.45 0.66 15.01
CA LEU A 292 -20.27 0.82 13.57
C LEU A 292 -21.61 0.67 12.84
N LYS A 293 -21.87 1.59 11.90
CA LYS A 293 -23.12 1.69 11.16
C LYS A 293 -22.87 1.49 9.67
N ALA A 294 -23.39 0.39 9.14
CA ALA A 294 -23.39 0.14 7.70
C ALA A 294 -24.49 0.96 7.00
N GLY A 295 -24.19 1.46 5.80
CA GLY A 295 -25.13 2.27 5.02
C GLY A 295 -24.49 2.82 3.76
N ASP A 296 -25.12 3.86 3.19
CA ASP A 296 -24.55 4.56 2.04
C ASP A 296 -23.18 5.15 2.40
N PRO A 297 -22.10 4.75 1.71
CA PRO A 297 -20.75 5.24 2.01
C PRO A 297 -20.56 6.74 1.71
N MET A 298 -21.48 7.36 0.97
CA MET A 298 -21.52 8.81 0.77
C MET A 298 -22.13 9.58 1.95
N ALA A 299 -22.86 8.90 2.85
CA ALA A 299 -23.53 9.54 3.98
C ALA A 299 -22.58 9.66 5.17
N ALA A 300 -22.49 10.85 5.78
CA ALA A 300 -21.64 11.12 6.93
C ALA A 300 -22.00 10.28 8.20
N SER A 301 -23.20 9.72 8.25
CA SER A 301 -23.64 8.84 9.36
C SER A 301 -23.16 7.39 9.21
N THR A 302 -22.64 7.00 8.05
CA THR A 302 -22.09 5.66 7.80
C THR A 302 -20.67 5.57 8.32
N THR A 303 -20.37 4.51 9.07
CA THR A 303 -19.06 4.26 9.67
C THR A 303 -18.53 2.84 9.40
N LEU A 304 -19.29 2.03 8.67
CA LEU A 304 -18.88 0.73 8.16
C LEU A 304 -19.14 0.67 6.65
N ALA A 305 -18.06 0.66 5.88
CA ALA A 305 -18.09 0.60 4.43
C ALA A 305 -18.49 -0.80 3.92
N PRO A 306 -19.09 -0.92 2.72
CA PRO A 306 -19.13 -2.21 2.01
C PRO A 306 -17.72 -2.63 1.60
N LEU A 307 -17.53 -3.92 1.31
CA LEU A 307 -16.31 -4.39 0.65
C LEU A 307 -16.33 -4.01 -0.83
N SER A 308 -15.18 -4.09 -1.50
CA SER A 308 -15.00 -3.61 -2.87
C SER A 308 -15.79 -4.38 -3.93
N SER A 309 -16.35 -5.54 -3.59
CA SER A 309 -17.16 -6.36 -4.48
C SER A 309 -17.91 -7.42 -3.70
N GLN A 310 -19.00 -7.95 -4.30
CA GLN A 310 -19.73 -9.10 -3.77
C GLN A 310 -18.81 -10.31 -3.60
N GLN A 311 -17.91 -10.57 -4.56
CA GLN A 311 -16.93 -11.66 -4.45
C GLN A 311 -16.03 -11.51 -3.23
N ALA A 312 -15.56 -10.29 -2.92
CA ALA A 312 -14.76 -10.05 -1.72
C ALA A 312 -15.56 -10.33 -0.43
N ALA A 313 -16.84 -9.96 -0.40
CA ALA A 313 -17.71 -10.25 0.73
C ALA A 313 -17.95 -11.77 0.91
N ASP A 314 -18.16 -12.49 -0.19
CA ASP A 314 -18.37 -13.93 -0.17
C ASP A 314 -17.09 -14.69 0.23
N ASP A 315 -15.93 -14.24 -0.22
CA ASP A 315 -14.65 -14.81 0.18
C ASP A 315 -14.39 -14.63 1.69
N VAL A 316 -14.69 -13.46 2.25
CA VAL A 316 -14.56 -13.21 3.69
C VAL A 316 -15.51 -14.14 4.49
N ARG A 317 -16.77 -14.29 4.08
CA ARG A 317 -17.72 -15.20 4.73
C ARG A 317 -17.21 -16.64 4.69
N ARG A 318 -16.76 -17.11 3.53
CA ARG A 318 -16.18 -18.46 3.37
C ARG A 318 -15.03 -18.70 4.33
N TRP A 319 -14.12 -17.74 4.51
CA TRP A 319 -13.01 -17.89 5.45
C TRP A 319 -13.45 -17.85 6.92
N ILE A 320 -14.53 -17.14 7.26
CA ILE A 320 -15.13 -17.21 8.59
C ILE A 320 -15.69 -18.61 8.86
N ASP A 321 -16.43 -19.17 7.89
CA ASP A 321 -16.98 -20.52 7.98
C ASP A 321 -15.87 -21.57 8.12
N GLU A 322 -14.78 -21.43 7.37
CA GLU A 322 -13.60 -22.28 7.44
C GLU A 322 -12.94 -22.21 8.82
N ALA A 323 -12.81 -21.01 9.41
CA ALA A 323 -12.29 -20.84 10.76
C ALA A 323 -13.12 -21.61 11.79
N VAL A 324 -14.44 -21.49 11.70
CA VAL A 324 -15.39 -22.16 12.64
C VAL A 324 -15.36 -23.68 12.44
N ALA A 325 -15.34 -24.18 11.22
CA ALA A 325 -15.24 -25.60 10.91
C ALA A 325 -13.99 -26.26 11.52
N HIS A 326 -12.93 -25.46 11.75
CA HIS A 326 -11.67 -25.91 12.35
C HIS A 326 -11.49 -25.45 13.82
N GLY A 327 -12.61 -25.18 14.53
CA GLY A 327 -12.62 -25.03 15.98
C GLY A 327 -12.47 -23.61 16.52
N ALA A 328 -12.49 -22.58 15.66
CA ALA A 328 -12.61 -21.20 16.12
C ALA A 328 -14.05 -20.88 16.52
N THR A 329 -14.22 -19.90 17.39
CA THR A 329 -15.52 -19.32 17.73
C THR A 329 -15.69 -17.99 17.02
N ALA A 330 -16.76 -17.84 16.23
CA ALA A 330 -17.10 -16.59 15.57
C ALA A 330 -18.23 -15.86 16.31
N THR A 331 -17.97 -14.65 16.75
CA THR A 331 -18.98 -13.74 17.33
C THR A 331 -19.28 -12.63 16.33
N VAL A 332 -20.49 -12.62 15.81
CA VAL A 332 -20.95 -11.55 14.93
C VAL A 332 -21.34 -10.34 15.78
N ILE A 333 -20.83 -9.16 15.43
CA ILE A 333 -20.97 -7.93 16.22
C ILE A 333 -21.79 -6.90 15.47
N GLY A 334 -22.55 -6.09 16.23
CA GLY A 334 -23.29 -4.93 15.72
C GLY A 334 -24.63 -5.27 15.07
N ALA A 335 -25.25 -4.25 14.50
CA ALA A 335 -26.55 -4.34 13.86
C ALA A 335 -26.49 -5.12 12.53
N GLU A 336 -27.66 -5.50 12.01
CA GLU A 336 -27.75 -6.05 10.65
C GLU A 336 -27.23 -5.04 9.62
N VAL A 337 -26.58 -5.55 8.59
CA VAL A 337 -26.11 -4.76 7.45
C VAL A 337 -27.12 -4.79 6.31
N PRO A 338 -27.09 -3.82 5.39
CA PRO A 338 -27.96 -3.84 4.21
C PRO A 338 -27.83 -5.16 3.44
N ARG A 339 -28.97 -5.69 2.95
CA ARG A 339 -28.99 -6.90 2.11
C ARG A 339 -28.43 -6.64 0.70
N GLN A 340 -28.59 -5.41 0.21
CA GLN A 340 -28.00 -4.96 -1.04
C GLN A 340 -26.59 -4.43 -0.78
N GLY A 341 -25.69 -4.66 -1.73
CA GLY A 341 -24.28 -4.26 -1.63
C GLY A 341 -23.39 -5.31 -0.97
N ALA A 342 -22.10 -5.07 -1.06
CA ALA A 342 -21.07 -6.01 -0.65
C ALA A 342 -20.74 -5.92 0.86
N PHE A 343 -21.72 -5.89 1.72
CA PHE A 343 -21.53 -5.75 3.17
C PHE A 343 -21.20 -7.07 3.86
N VAL A 344 -20.32 -7.01 4.83
CA VAL A 344 -20.05 -8.07 5.81
C VAL A 344 -20.19 -7.49 7.21
N ARG A 345 -20.94 -8.14 8.10
CA ARG A 345 -20.98 -7.75 9.51
C ARG A 345 -19.62 -7.98 10.15
N PRO A 346 -19.19 -7.10 11.07
CA PRO A 346 -17.97 -7.34 11.83
C PRO A 346 -18.02 -8.66 12.58
N VAL A 347 -16.92 -9.41 12.53
CA VAL A 347 -16.78 -10.70 13.21
C VAL A 347 -15.53 -10.71 14.08
N LEU A 348 -15.69 -11.18 15.31
CA LEU A 348 -14.61 -11.48 16.21
C LEU A 348 -14.39 -12.99 16.22
N LEU A 349 -13.20 -13.42 15.84
CA LEU A 349 -12.73 -14.80 15.95
C LEU A 349 -11.90 -14.97 17.21
N THR A 350 -12.27 -15.95 18.03
CA THR A 350 -11.50 -16.41 19.19
C THR A 350 -11.20 -17.89 19.07
N GLY A 351 -10.21 -18.36 19.82
CA GLY A 351 -9.83 -19.79 19.80
C GLY A 351 -9.17 -20.25 18.51
N VAL A 352 -8.73 -19.33 17.64
CA VAL A 352 -7.91 -19.67 16.47
C VAL A 352 -6.55 -20.18 16.94
N LYS A 353 -6.20 -21.41 16.58
CA LYS A 353 -4.96 -22.10 17.02
C LYS A 353 -4.12 -22.51 15.81
N PRO A 354 -2.82 -22.78 15.99
CA PRO A 354 -2.01 -23.43 14.96
C PRO A 354 -2.71 -24.69 14.43
N GLY A 355 -2.73 -24.87 13.10
CA GLY A 355 -3.48 -25.92 12.42
C GLY A 355 -4.87 -25.51 11.92
N ASN A 356 -5.45 -24.41 12.41
CA ASN A 356 -6.61 -23.81 11.77
C ASN A 356 -6.17 -23.12 10.46
N PRO A 357 -6.83 -23.36 9.32
CA PRO A 357 -6.44 -22.79 8.02
C PRO A 357 -6.33 -21.26 8.01
N VAL A 358 -7.07 -20.58 8.90
CA VAL A 358 -7.06 -19.11 8.96
C VAL A 358 -6.00 -18.55 9.92
N TYR A 359 -5.25 -19.37 10.63
CA TYR A 359 -4.27 -18.92 11.63
C TYR A 359 -3.21 -17.98 11.01
N HIS A 360 -2.81 -18.25 9.79
CA HIS A 360 -1.90 -17.42 8.99
C HIS A 360 -2.58 -16.71 7.82
N HIS A 361 -3.92 -16.71 7.77
CA HIS A 361 -4.67 -16.09 6.69
C HIS A 361 -4.80 -14.59 6.90
N GLU A 362 -4.69 -13.82 5.81
CA GLU A 362 -4.98 -12.39 5.79
C GLU A 362 -6.49 -12.15 5.58
N PHE A 363 -7.23 -11.79 6.64
CA PHE A 363 -8.60 -11.33 6.47
C PHE A 363 -8.64 -9.91 5.90
N PHE A 364 -9.03 -9.78 4.64
CA PHE A 364 -9.18 -8.49 3.96
C PHE A 364 -10.63 -7.98 4.00
N GLY A 365 -11.14 -7.82 5.23
CA GLY A 365 -12.52 -7.45 5.55
C GLY A 365 -12.69 -7.28 7.07
N PRO A 366 -13.88 -7.00 7.61
CA PRO A 366 -14.09 -6.61 9.00
C PRO A 366 -14.07 -7.82 9.97
N VAL A 367 -12.99 -8.58 9.96
CA VAL A 367 -12.79 -9.77 10.80
C VAL A 367 -11.56 -9.57 11.68
N SER A 368 -11.72 -9.68 12.99
CA SER A 368 -10.67 -9.56 13.98
C SER A 368 -10.33 -10.92 14.57
N MET A 369 -9.06 -11.30 14.67
CA MET A 369 -8.62 -12.42 15.48
C MET A 369 -8.07 -11.91 16.81
N ILE A 370 -8.61 -12.35 17.93
CA ILE A 370 -8.10 -11.97 19.27
C ILE A 370 -7.45 -13.18 19.94
N PHE A 371 -6.28 -12.92 20.50
CA PHE A 371 -5.44 -13.88 21.20
C PHE A 371 -5.17 -13.40 22.64
N LYS A 372 -5.28 -14.31 23.60
CA LYS A 372 -4.90 -14.09 25.00
C LYS A 372 -3.48 -14.61 25.21
N VAL A 373 -2.63 -13.80 25.81
CA VAL A 373 -1.24 -14.17 26.15
C VAL A 373 -0.96 -13.88 27.62
N LYS A 374 -0.10 -14.69 28.22
CA LYS A 374 0.22 -14.61 29.64
C LYS A 374 1.25 -13.54 30.00
N ASP A 375 2.14 -13.22 29.05
CA ASP A 375 3.26 -12.30 29.25
C ASP A 375 3.73 -11.67 27.92
N GLU A 376 4.68 -10.74 28.04
CA GLU A 376 5.30 -10.01 26.94
C GLU A 376 6.03 -10.95 25.96
N ASP A 377 6.75 -11.95 26.47
CA ASP A 377 7.49 -12.91 25.65
C ASP A 377 6.56 -13.74 24.77
N GLU A 378 5.41 -14.14 25.30
CA GLU A 378 4.40 -14.84 24.51
C GLU A 378 3.76 -13.94 23.45
N ALA A 379 3.52 -12.65 23.79
CA ALA A 379 3.03 -11.69 22.84
C ALA A 379 4.00 -11.49 21.66
N ILE A 380 5.30 -11.36 21.94
CA ILE A 380 6.35 -11.22 20.92
C ILE A 380 6.43 -12.49 20.07
N ARG A 381 6.43 -13.68 20.70
CA ARG A 381 6.47 -14.95 19.95
C ARG A 381 5.26 -15.06 19.00
N LEU A 382 4.07 -14.78 19.51
CA LEU A 382 2.85 -14.84 18.72
C LEU A 382 2.83 -13.78 17.61
N ALA A 383 3.30 -12.56 17.87
CA ALA A 383 3.43 -11.53 16.86
C ALA A 383 4.31 -11.98 15.69
N ASN A 384 5.43 -12.64 16.00
CA ASN A 384 6.39 -13.15 15.03
C ASN A 384 5.98 -14.46 14.35
N ASP A 385 4.99 -15.18 14.90
CA ASP A 385 4.43 -16.40 14.31
C ASP A 385 3.44 -16.02 13.19
N SER A 386 4.01 -15.51 12.11
CA SER A 386 3.30 -15.07 10.90
C SER A 386 4.22 -15.20 9.70
N PRO A 387 3.72 -15.63 8.54
CA PRO A 387 4.47 -15.58 7.30
C PRO A 387 4.65 -14.15 6.81
N PHE A 388 3.83 -13.21 7.27
CA PHE A 388 3.86 -11.80 6.93
C PHE A 388 4.81 -11.01 7.85
N GLY A 389 5.16 -9.80 7.41
CA GLY A 389 6.01 -8.89 8.17
C GLY A 389 5.89 -7.45 7.66
N LEU A 390 4.65 -6.95 7.48
CA LEU A 390 4.42 -5.59 7.00
C LEU A 390 4.56 -4.58 8.14
N GLY A 391 3.67 -4.64 9.12
CA GLY A 391 3.67 -3.74 10.25
C GLY A 391 3.30 -4.42 11.56
N GLY A 392 3.16 -3.61 12.60
CA GLY A 392 2.74 -4.01 13.94
C GLY A 392 2.57 -2.83 14.87
N SER A 393 1.96 -3.08 16.02
CA SER A 393 1.67 -2.07 17.03
C SER A 393 1.88 -2.62 18.44
N VAL A 394 2.36 -1.77 19.35
CA VAL A 394 2.53 -2.09 20.77
C VAL A 394 1.90 -0.98 21.60
N PHE A 395 0.97 -1.35 22.46
CA PHE A 395 0.27 -0.43 23.38
C PHE A 395 0.75 -0.65 24.82
N THR A 396 1.31 0.39 25.42
CA THR A 396 1.87 0.43 26.78
C THR A 396 1.97 1.86 27.25
N GLN A 397 1.96 2.10 28.54
CA GLN A 397 2.26 3.42 29.11
C GLN A 397 3.78 3.64 29.28
N ASP A 398 4.58 2.59 29.35
CA ASP A 398 6.05 2.66 29.36
C ASP A 398 6.61 2.65 27.94
N ILE A 399 6.96 3.83 27.43
CA ILE A 399 7.50 4.01 26.05
C ILE A 399 8.81 3.24 25.84
N GLU A 400 9.69 3.16 26.85
CA GLU A 400 10.93 2.40 26.72
C GLU A 400 10.68 0.89 26.65
N ARG A 401 9.69 0.40 27.40
CA ARG A 401 9.17 -0.96 27.23
C ARG A 401 8.64 -1.19 25.82
N GLY A 402 7.83 -0.26 25.32
CA GLY A 402 7.31 -0.30 23.96
C GLY A 402 8.40 -0.40 22.91
N LYS A 403 9.49 0.38 23.04
CA LYS A 403 10.66 0.31 22.14
C LYS A 403 11.39 -1.02 22.22
N ARG A 404 11.56 -1.59 23.44
CA ARG A 404 12.19 -2.92 23.60
C ARG A 404 11.37 -4.03 22.95
N VAL A 405 10.04 -3.98 23.08
CA VAL A 405 9.14 -4.94 22.41
C VAL A 405 9.19 -4.74 20.90
N ALA A 406 9.07 -3.50 20.43
CA ALA A 406 9.11 -3.17 19.00
C ALA A 406 10.40 -3.66 18.32
N ALA A 407 11.55 -3.57 18.99
CA ALA A 407 12.83 -4.05 18.48
C ALA A 407 12.89 -5.59 18.27
N GLN A 408 11.97 -6.34 18.88
CA GLN A 408 11.88 -7.80 18.77
C GLN A 408 10.80 -8.26 17.79
N ILE A 409 9.99 -7.35 17.25
CA ILE A 409 8.95 -7.68 16.26
C ILE A 409 9.55 -7.63 14.86
N SER A 410 9.46 -8.75 14.16
CA SER A 410 10.09 -8.98 12.84
C SER A 410 9.19 -8.50 11.71
N THR A 411 9.07 -7.17 11.55
CA THR A 411 8.26 -6.51 10.52
C THR A 411 9.01 -5.29 9.94
N GLY A 412 8.49 -4.72 8.85
CA GLY A 412 9.06 -3.50 8.27
C GLY A 412 8.76 -2.24 9.08
N MET A 413 7.66 -2.24 9.84
CA MET A 413 7.19 -1.08 10.60
C MET A 413 6.62 -1.51 11.95
N VAL A 414 6.88 -0.76 13.02
CA VAL A 414 6.21 -0.94 14.31
C VAL A 414 5.88 0.44 14.89
N TYR A 415 4.64 0.60 15.34
CA TYR A 415 4.16 1.81 15.99
C TYR A 415 3.91 1.57 17.48
N ILE A 416 4.27 2.52 18.32
CA ILE A 416 3.96 2.49 19.75
C ILE A 416 2.78 3.42 20.01
N ASN A 417 1.73 2.86 20.65
CA ASN A 417 0.47 3.54 20.98
C ASN A 417 -0.31 4.08 19.77
N HIS A 418 -0.11 3.49 18.61
CA HIS A 418 -0.88 3.77 17.39
C HIS A 418 -0.91 2.53 16.50
N PRO A 419 -1.98 2.23 15.75
CA PRO A 419 -1.96 1.21 14.72
C PRO A 419 -0.98 1.59 13.60
N THR A 420 -0.53 0.62 12.82
CA THR A 420 0.31 0.89 11.65
C THR A 420 -0.37 1.92 10.75
N ALA A 421 0.36 2.96 10.39
CA ALA A 421 -0.15 4.09 9.61
C ALA A 421 0.75 4.40 8.41
N VAL A 422 0.18 5.10 7.44
CA VAL A 422 0.91 5.66 6.30
C VAL A 422 1.05 7.16 6.49
N LYS A 423 2.28 7.66 6.31
CA LYS A 423 2.62 9.09 6.35
C LYS A 423 3.50 9.42 5.15
N ALA A 424 3.32 10.61 4.58
CA ALA A 424 4.09 11.04 3.41
C ALA A 424 5.61 11.12 3.66
N ASP A 425 5.99 11.35 4.92
CA ASP A 425 7.36 11.59 5.40
C ASP A 425 7.97 10.43 6.20
N LEU A 426 7.32 9.25 6.17
CA LEU A 426 7.83 8.02 6.80
C LEU A 426 7.94 6.90 5.77
N PRO A 427 8.91 5.97 5.92
CA PRO A 427 9.06 4.85 5.00
C PRO A 427 7.90 3.86 5.17
N PHE A 428 7.55 3.19 4.07
CA PHE A 428 6.54 2.14 4.05
C PHE A 428 7.11 0.89 3.39
N GLY A 429 6.80 -0.29 3.94
CA GLY A 429 7.14 -1.59 3.36
C GLY A 429 7.41 -2.66 4.38
N GLY A 430 7.37 -3.90 3.90
CA GLY A 430 7.46 -5.10 4.71
C GLY A 430 8.69 -5.96 4.43
N ILE A 431 8.69 -7.12 5.08
CA ILE A 431 9.63 -8.22 4.91
C ILE A 431 8.86 -9.54 4.78
N ARG A 432 9.55 -10.65 4.56
CA ARG A 432 8.94 -11.98 4.44
C ARG A 432 7.92 -11.99 3.27
N ARG A 433 6.74 -12.61 3.48
CA ARG A 433 5.68 -12.68 2.45
C ARG A 433 4.91 -11.37 2.26
N SER A 434 5.20 -10.34 3.05
CA SER A 434 4.72 -8.98 2.78
C SER A 434 5.54 -8.26 1.71
N GLY A 435 6.58 -8.88 1.18
CA GLY A 435 7.34 -8.38 0.05
C GLY A 435 8.73 -7.84 0.40
N TYR A 436 9.25 -7.00 -0.49
CA TYR A 436 10.58 -6.41 -0.39
C TYR A 436 10.66 -5.08 -1.15
N GLY A 437 11.70 -4.31 -0.89
CA GLY A 437 11.83 -2.91 -1.25
C GLY A 437 11.21 -2.01 -0.19
N ARG A 438 11.33 -0.71 -0.40
CA ARG A 438 10.68 0.31 0.45
C ARG A 438 10.08 1.38 -0.42
N GLU A 439 8.97 1.92 0.04
CA GLU A 439 8.33 3.04 -0.62
C GLU A 439 8.32 4.25 0.32
N LEU A 440 8.03 5.41 -0.26
CA LEU A 440 8.09 6.72 0.37
C LEU A 440 9.51 7.15 0.76
N ILE A 441 9.64 8.40 1.12
CA ILE A 441 10.88 9.12 1.46
C ILE A 441 12.03 8.85 0.45
N GLY A 442 13.27 9.11 0.84
CA GLY A 442 14.45 8.84 0.01
C GLY A 442 14.65 7.36 -0.33
N LEU A 443 14.11 6.43 0.48
CA LEU A 443 14.17 5.00 0.20
C LEU A 443 13.39 4.67 -1.09
N GLY A 444 12.10 5.07 -1.17
CA GLY A 444 11.29 4.86 -2.37
C GLY A 444 11.80 5.60 -3.60
N LEU A 445 12.40 6.79 -3.38
CA LEU A 445 13.00 7.57 -4.46
C LEU A 445 14.16 6.82 -5.14
N LYS A 446 14.95 6.08 -4.36
CA LYS A 446 16.16 5.39 -4.81
C LYS A 446 15.91 3.94 -5.23
N GLU A 447 14.67 3.44 -5.17
CA GLU A 447 14.38 2.05 -5.55
C GLU A 447 14.63 1.78 -7.04
N PHE A 448 14.33 2.71 -7.93
CA PHE A 448 14.53 2.51 -9.36
C PHE A 448 15.54 3.51 -9.96
N VAL A 449 16.67 3.65 -9.30
CA VAL A 449 17.81 4.41 -9.82
C VAL A 449 19.04 3.52 -9.98
N ASN A 450 19.90 3.88 -10.93
CA ASN A 450 21.24 3.37 -11.03
C ASN A 450 22.14 4.18 -10.08
N HIS A 451 22.73 3.52 -9.10
CA HIS A 451 23.74 4.08 -8.21
C HIS A 451 25.09 3.98 -8.91
N LYS A 452 25.45 5.01 -9.67
CA LYS A 452 26.62 5.02 -10.54
C LYS A 452 27.80 5.67 -9.84
N LEU A 453 28.92 4.95 -9.77
CA LEU A 453 30.21 5.51 -9.38
C LEU A 453 30.77 6.32 -10.56
N VAL A 454 31.17 7.56 -10.28
CA VAL A 454 31.99 8.38 -11.19
C VAL A 454 33.29 8.69 -10.45
N GLY A 455 34.40 8.21 -10.98
CA GLY A 455 35.74 8.42 -10.43
C GLY A 455 36.63 9.20 -11.40
N VAL A 456 37.44 10.10 -10.87
CA VAL A 456 38.50 10.79 -11.59
C VAL A 456 39.79 10.22 -11.12
N THR A 457 40.59 9.71 -12.04
CA THR A 457 41.90 9.09 -11.75
C THR A 457 43.03 9.80 -12.49
N ASP A 458 44.23 9.72 -11.95
CA ASP A 458 45.42 10.12 -12.68
C ASP A 458 45.66 9.12 -13.85
N ILE A 459 45.83 9.66 -15.07
CA ILE A 459 46.03 8.84 -16.27
C ILE A 459 47.34 8.04 -16.22
N ASP A 460 48.33 8.55 -15.50
CA ASP A 460 49.63 7.91 -15.29
C ASP A 460 49.68 7.09 -14.00
N GLY A 461 48.59 7.01 -13.25
CA GLY A 461 48.48 6.25 -12.01
C GLY A 461 48.54 4.73 -12.26
N ALA A 462 49.33 4.03 -11.47
CA ALA A 462 49.44 2.58 -11.52
C ALA A 462 48.32 1.94 -10.66
N PHE A 463 47.74 0.83 -11.13
CA PHE A 463 46.86 -0.04 -10.36
C PHE A 463 47.65 -1.10 -9.61
#